data_c9d0dd5e671a73a7a62b548f43856771
#
_entry.id   c9d0dd5e671a73a7a62b548f43856771
#
_cell.length_a   1.000
_cell.length_b   1.000
_cell.length_c   1.000
_cell.angle_alpha   90.00
_cell.angle_beta   90.00
_cell.angle_gamma   90.00
#
_symmetry.space_group_name_H-M   'P 1'
#
loop_
_entity.id
_entity.type
_entity.pdbx_description
1 polymer ?
#
loop_
_entity_poly.entity_id
_entity_poly.type
_entity_poly.pdbx_seq_one_letter_code
_entity_poly.pdbx_strand_id
1 'polypeptide(L)'
;EYRPPFYGHVFMFGMREHLISPFVTGYEGTGIESLYPSNTDMLLKAKAQGAVTGYVHPFLGETDPLLGNLGGGKGFIVDAALGATDALEWSDSSTAGFYPLYAVWNNGLRIAATGGEDSISSLQRSKLLGSFRTYVYTGNMGLDLDAWFDGMKAGRAFVSSGPLLEATFDGALPGDSVSLPPGGKRVSLSVRLRSITALASLELVCNGEELESFPIRRSGKSLDVEFEFDVTRSGWCHVRTEGEPANRAPLDVDYAQAFTNPVWFEVEGSALRNSGSAQYALDWIDKLETLADAWPGWRSERERAHVFGQFEQARDVYRAGL
;
A
#
# COMPACT_ATOMS: atom_id res chain seq x y z
N GLU A 1 -14.05 7.58 6.39
CA GLU A 1 -13.14 6.69 7.15
C GLU A 1 -13.94 5.84 8.12
N TYR A 2 -13.72 4.51 8.10
CA TYR A 2 -14.21 3.56 9.10
C TYR A 2 -13.10 3.31 10.13
N ARG A 3 -13.42 3.44 11.41
CA ARG A 3 -12.43 3.54 12.50
C ARG A 3 -12.66 2.47 13.57
N PRO A 4 -12.40 1.19 13.29
CA PRO A 4 -12.48 0.15 14.31
C PRO A 4 -11.32 0.29 15.31
N PRO A 5 -11.52 -0.12 16.57
CA PRO A 5 -10.53 0.11 17.62
C PRO A 5 -9.27 -0.75 17.49
N PHE A 6 -9.28 -1.82 16.70
CA PHE A 6 -8.21 -2.81 16.70
C PHE A 6 -7.50 -3.00 15.37
N TYR A 7 -8.25 -3.29 14.28
CA TYR A 7 -7.64 -3.76 13.01
C TYR A 7 -6.93 -2.68 12.21
N GLY A 8 -7.24 -1.42 12.48
CA GLY A 8 -6.76 -0.26 11.76
C GLY A 8 -7.85 0.46 11.00
N HIS A 9 -7.62 1.74 10.75
CA HIS A 9 -8.57 2.60 10.05
C HIS A 9 -8.56 2.33 8.56
N VAL A 10 -9.71 2.47 7.90
CA VAL A 10 -9.85 2.19 6.47
C VAL A 10 -10.71 3.24 5.78
N PHE A 11 -10.44 3.49 4.50
CA PHE A 11 -11.31 4.25 3.64
C PHE A 11 -12.20 3.34 2.78
N MET A 12 -13.34 3.88 2.37
CA MET A 12 -14.31 3.22 1.50
C MET A 12 -14.86 4.28 0.53
N PHE A 13 -14.21 4.45 -0.63
CA PHE A 13 -14.57 5.48 -1.59
C PHE A 13 -15.53 4.94 -2.65
N GLY A 14 -16.48 5.77 -3.07
CA GLY A 14 -17.38 5.46 -4.18
C GLY A 14 -18.53 4.50 -3.84
N MET A 15 -18.87 4.30 -2.56
CA MET A 15 -20.08 3.55 -2.17
C MET A 15 -21.32 4.20 -2.79
N ARG A 16 -22.20 3.39 -3.42
CA ARG A 16 -23.30 3.89 -4.23
C ARG A 16 -24.67 3.77 -3.56
N GLU A 17 -24.82 2.98 -2.51
CA GLU A 17 -26.11 2.69 -1.91
C GLU A 17 -26.29 3.37 -0.56
N HIS A 18 -25.41 3.10 0.41
CA HIS A 18 -25.50 3.65 1.75
C HIS A 18 -24.14 3.75 2.42
N LEU A 19 -24.00 4.70 3.34
CA LEU A 19 -22.79 4.84 4.15
C LEU A 19 -22.72 3.72 5.18
N ILE A 20 -21.50 3.24 5.42
CA ILE A 20 -21.20 2.32 6.52
C ILE A 20 -20.86 3.16 7.75
N SER A 21 -21.53 2.88 8.88
CA SER A 21 -21.27 3.61 10.12
C SER A 21 -19.82 3.42 10.56
N PRO A 22 -19.07 4.49 10.85
CA PRO A 22 -17.69 4.39 11.32
C PRO A 22 -17.55 3.82 12.74
N PHE A 23 -18.66 3.63 13.47
CA PHE A 23 -18.67 3.28 14.87
C PHE A 23 -19.39 1.94 15.18
N VAL A 24 -19.52 1.08 14.19
CA VAL A 24 -20.21 -0.22 14.35
C VAL A 24 -19.60 -1.06 15.47
N THR A 25 -18.30 -0.99 15.65
CA THR A 25 -17.54 -1.74 16.67
C THR A 25 -17.35 -0.99 17.99
N GLY A 26 -17.97 0.19 18.14
CA GLY A 26 -17.77 1.05 19.30
C GLY A 26 -16.44 1.80 19.28
N TYR A 27 -16.18 2.57 20.32
CA TYR A 27 -14.89 3.22 20.55
C TYR A 27 -14.01 2.39 21.47
N GLU A 28 -12.72 2.49 21.29
CA GLU A 28 -11.71 1.90 22.17
C GLU A 28 -11.96 2.29 23.63
N GLY A 29 -11.88 1.30 24.52
CA GLY A 29 -12.09 1.45 25.96
C GLY A 29 -13.53 1.64 26.41
N THR A 30 -14.52 1.53 25.51
CA THR A 30 -15.93 1.60 25.88
C THR A 30 -16.55 0.21 26.07
N GLY A 31 -17.62 0.12 26.86
CA GLY A 31 -18.33 -1.13 27.11
C GLY A 31 -19.04 -1.72 25.88
N ILE A 32 -19.06 -0.99 24.75
CA ILE A 32 -19.63 -1.44 23.47
C ILE A 32 -18.55 -1.78 22.44
N GLU A 33 -17.29 -1.68 22.80
CA GLU A 33 -16.17 -2.08 21.95
C GLU A 33 -16.28 -3.54 21.53
N SER A 34 -15.95 -3.83 20.27
CA SER A 34 -15.98 -5.20 19.74
C SER A 34 -14.97 -5.37 18.61
N LEU A 35 -14.41 -6.57 18.50
CA LEU A 35 -13.62 -6.99 17.35
C LEU A 35 -14.48 -7.56 16.21
N TYR A 36 -15.79 -7.61 16.38
CA TYR A 36 -16.74 -8.03 15.36
C TYR A 36 -17.78 -6.92 15.09
N PRO A 37 -18.13 -6.62 13.82
CA PRO A 37 -17.55 -7.22 12.60
C PRO A 37 -16.08 -6.83 12.38
N SER A 38 -15.32 -7.71 11.70
CA SER A 38 -13.92 -7.43 11.31
C SER A 38 -13.82 -6.37 10.22
N ASN A 39 -12.60 -5.88 9.94
CA ASN A 39 -12.39 -5.05 8.75
C ASN A 39 -12.77 -5.80 7.47
N THR A 40 -12.43 -7.08 7.36
CA THR A 40 -12.80 -7.92 6.21
C THR A 40 -14.30 -7.84 5.92
N ASP A 41 -15.15 -8.02 6.95
CA ASP A 41 -16.61 -7.98 6.80
C ASP A 41 -17.10 -6.62 6.27
N MET A 42 -16.54 -5.54 6.80
CA MET A 42 -16.99 -4.20 6.48
C MET A 42 -16.46 -3.73 5.11
N LEU A 43 -15.21 -4.08 4.77
CA LEU A 43 -14.62 -3.78 3.47
C LEU A 43 -15.32 -4.54 2.35
N LEU A 44 -15.60 -5.83 2.52
CA LEU A 44 -16.37 -6.62 1.55
C LEU A 44 -17.79 -6.07 1.38
N LYS A 45 -18.44 -5.61 2.45
CA LYS A 45 -19.74 -4.94 2.38
C LYS A 45 -19.67 -3.62 1.60
N ALA A 46 -18.58 -2.86 1.71
CA ALA A 46 -18.35 -1.66 0.92
C ALA A 46 -18.07 -2.00 -0.56
N LYS A 47 -17.24 -3.02 -0.82
CA LYS A 47 -16.94 -3.48 -2.20
C LYS A 47 -18.19 -4.00 -2.93
N ALA A 48 -19.12 -4.62 -2.22
CA ALA A 48 -20.42 -5.03 -2.79
C ALA A 48 -21.25 -3.85 -3.31
N GLN A 49 -20.98 -2.62 -2.86
CA GLN A 49 -21.57 -1.37 -3.35
C GLN A 49 -20.70 -0.67 -4.41
N GLY A 50 -19.63 -1.29 -4.90
CA GLY A 50 -18.71 -0.74 -5.88
C GLY A 50 -17.59 0.12 -5.28
N ALA A 51 -17.38 0.09 -3.96
CA ALA A 51 -16.35 0.88 -3.33
C ALA A 51 -14.93 0.42 -3.68
N VAL A 52 -14.00 1.37 -3.73
CA VAL A 52 -12.58 1.14 -3.58
C VAL A 52 -12.23 1.26 -2.09
N THR A 53 -11.49 0.29 -1.58
CA THR A 53 -11.22 0.15 -0.15
C THR A 53 -9.72 0.17 0.12
N GLY A 54 -9.32 0.69 1.28
CA GLY A 54 -7.90 0.73 1.63
C GLY A 54 -7.67 1.09 3.08
N TYR A 55 -6.48 0.75 3.57
CA TYR A 55 -6.00 1.17 4.89
C TYR A 55 -5.47 2.59 4.84
N VAL A 56 -5.78 3.42 5.83
CA VAL A 56 -5.30 4.80 5.94
C VAL A 56 -4.26 4.93 7.05
N HIS A 57 -3.19 5.70 6.81
CA HIS A 57 -2.12 6.02 7.76
C HIS A 57 -1.64 4.86 8.66
N PRO A 58 -1.53 3.60 8.18
CA PRO A 58 -1.35 2.47 9.08
C PRO A 58 0.08 2.30 9.60
N PHE A 59 1.07 2.79 8.86
CA PHE A 59 2.48 2.55 9.15
C PHE A 59 3.30 3.83 9.04
N LEU A 60 3.87 4.26 10.14
CA LEU A 60 4.70 5.45 10.26
C LEU A 60 6.12 5.08 10.68
N GLY A 61 7.09 5.93 10.32
CA GLY A 61 8.51 5.73 10.62
C GLY A 61 9.15 4.70 9.69
N GLU A 62 10.20 4.03 10.17
CA GLU A 62 11.08 3.20 9.33
C GLU A 62 11.18 1.74 9.80
N THR A 63 10.65 1.44 10.97
CA THR A 63 10.74 0.10 11.58
C THR A 63 9.66 -0.83 11.02
N ASP A 64 10.06 -2.08 10.74
CA ASP A 64 9.12 -3.13 10.34
C ASP A 64 8.02 -3.31 11.40
N PRO A 65 6.74 -3.13 11.02
CA PRO A 65 5.62 -3.29 11.95
C PRO A 65 5.51 -4.68 12.57
N LEU A 66 6.03 -5.71 11.91
CA LEU A 66 6.05 -7.08 12.43
C LEU A 66 6.93 -7.19 13.68
N LEU A 67 7.97 -6.38 13.83
CA LEU A 67 8.82 -6.37 15.02
C LEU A 67 8.12 -5.74 16.24
N GLY A 68 7.11 -4.89 16.01
CA GLY A 68 6.29 -4.25 17.03
C GLY A 68 4.95 -4.95 17.27
N ASN A 69 3.88 -4.18 17.28
CA ASN A 69 2.50 -4.64 17.50
C ASN A 69 1.65 -4.57 16.22
N LEU A 70 2.26 -4.72 15.04
CA LEU A 70 1.65 -4.62 13.71
C LEU A 70 1.17 -3.21 13.33
N GLY A 71 1.63 -2.19 14.02
CA GLY A 71 1.26 -0.79 13.74
C GLY A 71 -0.24 -0.51 13.78
N GLY A 72 -0.67 0.48 13.02
CA GLY A 72 -2.06 0.87 12.84
C GLY A 72 -2.82 0.07 11.77
N GLY A 73 -2.20 -0.92 11.12
CA GLY A 73 -2.80 -1.72 10.05
C GLY A 73 -2.81 -3.21 10.33
N LYS A 74 -3.18 -3.62 11.56
CA LYS A 74 -3.10 -5.02 11.99
C LYS A 74 -3.81 -6.01 11.07
N GLY A 75 -4.98 -5.62 10.53
CA GLY A 75 -5.78 -6.45 9.63
C GLY A 75 -5.29 -6.49 8.18
N PHE A 76 -4.34 -5.64 7.78
CA PHE A 76 -3.98 -5.42 6.38
C PHE A 76 -3.60 -6.70 5.62
N ILE A 77 -2.75 -7.54 6.19
CA ILE A 77 -2.30 -8.80 5.56
C ILE A 77 -3.48 -9.76 5.33
N VAL A 78 -4.39 -9.86 6.29
CA VAL A 78 -5.60 -10.70 6.18
C VAL A 78 -6.52 -10.15 5.09
N ASP A 79 -6.80 -8.85 5.12
CA ASP A 79 -7.72 -8.21 4.17
C ASP A 79 -7.17 -8.21 2.74
N ALA A 80 -5.86 -8.14 2.57
CA ALA A 80 -5.21 -8.30 1.27
C ALA A 80 -5.40 -9.73 0.72
N ALA A 81 -5.18 -10.76 1.55
CA ALA A 81 -5.36 -12.16 1.16
C ALA A 81 -6.80 -12.49 0.77
N LEU A 82 -7.77 -11.91 1.49
CA LEU A 82 -9.20 -12.15 1.27
C LEU A 82 -9.82 -11.22 0.22
N GLY A 83 -9.01 -10.38 -0.44
CA GLY A 83 -9.46 -9.44 -1.46
C GLY A 83 -10.39 -8.36 -0.92
N ALA A 84 -10.34 -8.10 0.38
CA ALA A 84 -11.17 -7.10 1.04
C ALA A 84 -10.63 -5.68 0.88
N THR A 85 -9.30 -5.50 0.81
CA THR A 85 -8.66 -4.21 0.58
C THR A 85 -8.08 -4.10 -0.82
N ASP A 86 -8.15 -2.91 -1.43
CA ASP A 86 -7.56 -2.58 -2.73
C ASP A 86 -6.28 -1.75 -2.58
N ALA A 87 -6.08 -1.08 -1.42
CA ALA A 87 -4.99 -0.11 -1.28
C ALA A 87 -4.42 -0.02 0.14
N LEU A 88 -3.19 0.51 0.20
CA LEU A 88 -2.47 0.90 1.40
C LEU A 88 -2.01 2.34 1.26
N GLU A 89 -2.36 3.22 2.21
CA GLU A 89 -2.10 4.65 2.14
C GLU A 89 -0.90 5.08 2.97
N TRP A 90 -0.09 5.96 2.41
CA TRP A 90 0.92 6.77 3.10
C TRP A 90 0.36 8.14 3.47
N SER A 91 0.50 8.55 4.71
CA SER A 91 0.06 9.86 5.21
C SER A 91 1.20 10.75 5.69
N ASP A 92 2.41 10.23 5.72
CA ASP A 92 3.65 10.94 6.00
C ASP A 92 4.82 10.19 5.34
N SER A 93 6.00 10.80 5.29
CA SER A 93 7.21 10.13 4.81
C SER A 93 7.54 8.94 5.71
N SER A 94 7.62 7.76 5.13
CA SER A 94 7.76 6.51 5.88
C SER A 94 8.28 5.39 4.98
N THR A 95 9.10 4.51 5.52
CA THR A 95 9.50 3.27 4.86
C THR A 95 8.83 2.04 5.49
N ALA A 96 8.23 2.17 6.68
CA ALA A 96 7.60 1.08 7.41
C ALA A 96 6.49 0.35 6.61
N GLY A 97 5.75 1.09 5.78
CA GLY A 97 4.68 0.53 4.95
C GLY A 97 5.19 -0.40 3.83
N PHE A 98 6.45 -0.27 3.42
CA PHE A 98 7.00 -1.13 2.37
C PHE A 98 7.18 -2.59 2.82
N TYR A 99 7.45 -2.86 4.09
CA TYR A 99 7.59 -4.23 4.58
C TYR A 99 6.34 -5.08 4.32
N PRO A 100 5.15 -4.74 4.85
CA PRO A 100 3.94 -5.51 4.57
C PRO A 100 3.48 -5.40 3.11
N LEU A 101 3.68 -4.26 2.42
CA LEU A 101 3.28 -4.10 1.04
C LEU A 101 4.11 -4.99 0.10
N TYR A 102 5.43 -5.02 0.26
CA TYR A 102 6.30 -5.89 -0.54
C TYR A 102 6.03 -7.38 -0.27
N ALA A 103 5.73 -7.74 0.99
CA ALA A 103 5.32 -9.10 1.30
C ALA A 103 4.05 -9.49 0.54
N VAL A 104 3.06 -8.61 0.48
CA VAL A 104 1.80 -8.81 -0.25
C VAL A 104 2.06 -8.90 -1.76
N TRP A 105 2.84 -7.98 -2.33
CA TRP A 105 3.20 -8.00 -3.76
C TRP A 105 3.98 -9.25 -4.14
N ASN A 106 4.93 -9.71 -3.31
CA ASN A 106 5.71 -10.92 -3.55
C ASN A 106 4.88 -12.20 -3.50
N ASN A 107 3.68 -12.15 -2.91
CA ASN A 107 2.68 -13.21 -2.97
C ASN A 107 1.69 -13.03 -4.14
N GLY A 108 1.96 -12.11 -5.06
CA GLY A 108 1.14 -11.87 -6.25
C GLY A 108 -0.17 -11.12 -6.00
N LEU A 109 -0.37 -10.58 -4.81
CA LEU A 109 -1.57 -9.82 -4.48
C LEU A 109 -1.38 -8.35 -4.90
N ARG A 110 -2.28 -7.85 -5.76
CA ARG A 110 -2.18 -6.53 -6.38
C ARG A 110 -2.88 -5.48 -5.51
N ILE A 111 -2.20 -4.99 -4.52
CA ILE A 111 -2.64 -3.90 -3.65
C ILE A 111 -1.97 -2.60 -4.10
N ALA A 112 -2.76 -1.55 -4.33
CA ALA A 112 -2.22 -0.26 -4.74
C ALA A 112 -1.61 0.51 -3.55
N ALA A 113 -0.47 1.15 -3.75
CA ALA A 113 -0.01 2.18 -2.85
C ALA A 113 -0.73 3.49 -3.17
N THR A 114 -1.20 4.19 -2.14
CA THR A 114 -1.88 5.48 -2.24
C THR A 114 -1.30 6.47 -1.24
N GLY A 115 -1.61 7.75 -1.38
CA GLY A 115 -1.19 8.82 -0.46
C GLY A 115 -2.35 9.72 -0.12
N GLY A 116 -2.43 10.10 1.15
CA GLY A 116 -3.38 11.05 1.69
C GLY A 116 -2.83 11.61 3.00
N GLU A 117 -2.99 12.89 3.29
CA GLU A 117 -2.29 13.57 4.38
C GLU A 117 -2.93 13.40 5.76
N ASP A 118 -4.08 12.73 5.88
CA ASP A 118 -4.84 12.61 7.13
C ASP A 118 -5.10 13.99 7.78
N SER A 119 -5.54 14.97 6.97
CA SER A 119 -5.81 16.31 7.48
C SER A 119 -7.12 16.35 8.25
N ILE A 120 -7.12 17.11 9.35
CA ILE A 120 -8.30 17.39 10.17
C ILE A 120 -8.65 18.86 10.12
N SER A 121 -9.88 19.22 10.38
CA SER A 121 -10.38 20.62 10.30
C SER A 121 -9.81 21.56 11.36
N SER A 122 -8.93 21.13 12.23
CA SER A 122 -8.27 21.97 13.25
C SER A 122 -7.02 22.63 12.68
N LEU A 123 -7.04 23.96 12.54
CA LEU A 123 -5.90 24.76 12.06
C LEU A 123 -4.62 24.59 12.88
N GLN A 124 -4.70 24.13 14.12
CA GLN A 124 -3.54 23.94 15.00
C GLN A 124 -2.89 22.56 14.88
N ARG A 125 -3.59 21.57 14.34
CA ARG A 125 -3.16 20.16 14.26
C ARG A 125 -3.30 19.57 12.86
N SER A 126 -3.84 20.32 11.93
CA SER A 126 -4.06 19.85 10.57
C SER A 126 -2.75 19.86 9.79
N LYS A 127 -2.51 18.79 9.04
CA LYS A 127 -1.51 18.78 7.99
C LYS A 127 -1.99 19.64 6.81
N LEU A 128 -1.07 20.17 6.01
CA LEU A 128 -1.40 20.93 4.80
C LEU A 128 -2.13 20.02 3.80
N LEU A 129 -3.29 20.47 3.33
CA LEU A 129 -4.04 19.76 2.29
C LEU A 129 -3.15 19.52 1.07
N GLY A 130 -3.06 18.26 0.67
CA GLY A 130 -2.21 17.83 -0.43
C GLY A 130 -0.71 17.77 -0.09
N SER A 131 -0.31 17.71 1.20
CA SER A 131 1.08 17.47 1.58
C SER A 131 1.52 16.04 1.24
N PHE A 132 0.59 15.08 1.19
CA PHE A 132 0.79 13.74 0.66
C PHE A 132 -0.35 13.39 -0.30
N ARG A 133 -0.06 12.83 -1.47
CA ARG A 133 -1.02 12.74 -2.59
C ARG A 133 -0.87 11.47 -3.39
N THR A 134 -1.98 11.01 -3.96
CA THR A 134 -2.03 10.03 -5.03
C THR A 134 -2.21 10.74 -6.37
N TYR A 135 -1.28 10.56 -7.30
CA TYR A 135 -1.44 10.97 -8.70
C TYR A 135 -1.87 9.75 -9.51
N VAL A 136 -3.06 9.80 -10.07
CA VAL A 136 -3.64 8.70 -10.84
C VAL A 136 -3.62 9.02 -12.33
N TYR A 137 -3.16 8.09 -13.15
CA TYR A 137 -3.25 8.19 -14.60
C TYR A 137 -4.65 7.77 -15.07
N THR A 138 -5.40 8.74 -15.58
CA THR A 138 -6.77 8.56 -16.09
C THR A 138 -6.85 8.50 -17.63
N GLY A 139 -5.71 8.42 -18.31
CA GLY A 139 -5.63 8.51 -19.77
C GLY A 139 -6.05 9.88 -20.29
N ASN A 140 -6.73 9.91 -21.43
CA ASN A 140 -7.22 11.14 -22.06
C ASN A 140 -8.67 11.48 -21.68
N MET A 141 -9.23 10.85 -20.66
CA MET A 141 -10.64 10.98 -20.26
C MET A 141 -10.96 12.30 -19.54
N GLY A 142 -9.94 13.12 -19.27
CA GLY A 142 -10.13 14.34 -18.48
C GLY A 142 -10.42 14.03 -17.00
N LEU A 143 -11.20 14.90 -16.33
CA LEU A 143 -11.61 14.69 -14.94
C LEU A 143 -12.84 13.78 -14.92
N ASP A 144 -12.61 12.47 -14.80
CA ASP A 144 -13.60 11.42 -14.67
C ASP A 144 -13.36 10.67 -13.35
N LEU A 145 -14.33 10.66 -12.47
CA LEU A 145 -14.21 10.10 -11.13
C LEU A 145 -14.14 8.55 -11.15
N ASP A 146 -14.93 7.92 -12.01
CA ASP A 146 -14.91 6.46 -12.14
C ASP A 146 -13.57 6.01 -12.73
N ALA A 147 -13.05 6.68 -13.76
CA ALA A 147 -11.72 6.43 -14.31
C ALA A 147 -10.60 6.64 -13.27
N TRP A 148 -10.77 7.63 -12.38
CA TRP A 148 -9.82 7.86 -11.29
C TRP A 148 -9.83 6.72 -10.26
N PHE A 149 -11.01 6.25 -9.84
CA PHE A 149 -11.12 5.10 -8.94
C PHE A 149 -10.56 3.83 -9.56
N ASP A 150 -10.88 3.55 -10.82
CA ASP A 150 -10.38 2.38 -11.55
C ASP A 150 -8.86 2.46 -11.72
N GLY A 151 -8.32 3.63 -12.05
CA GLY A 151 -6.89 3.85 -12.14
C GLY A 151 -6.17 3.65 -10.82
N MET A 152 -6.73 4.18 -9.72
CA MET A 152 -6.18 4.00 -8.37
C MET A 152 -6.17 2.52 -7.97
N LYS A 153 -7.29 1.83 -8.13
CA LYS A 153 -7.43 0.40 -7.83
C LYS A 153 -6.50 -0.47 -8.66
N ALA A 154 -6.27 -0.12 -9.92
CA ALA A 154 -5.35 -0.82 -10.80
C ALA A 154 -3.87 -0.52 -10.50
N GLY A 155 -3.58 0.41 -9.58
CA GLY A 155 -2.21 0.86 -9.30
C GLY A 155 -1.61 1.74 -10.40
N ARG A 156 -2.42 2.31 -11.31
CA ARG A 156 -1.96 3.29 -12.31
C ARG A 156 -1.72 4.65 -11.66
N ALA A 157 -0.85 4.64 -10.66
CA ALA A 157 -0.64 5.78 -9.80
C ALA A 157 0.77 5.83 -9.24
N PHE A 158 1.17 7.02 -8.81
CA PHE A 158 2.30 7.19 -7.91
C PHE A 158 1.90 8.02 -6.69
N VAL A 159 2.63 7.80 -5.61
CA VAL A 159 2.46 8.49 -4.34
C VAL A 159 3.53 9.57 -4.19
N SER A 160 3.20 10.72 -3.66
CA SER A 160 4.16 11.82 -3.50
C SER A 160 3.82 12.79 -2.39
N SER A 161 4.84 13.19 -1.65
CA SER A 161 4.82 14.36 -0.75
C SER A 161 5.27 15.66 -1.44
N GLY A 162 5.67 15.61 -2.72
CA GLY A 162 6.15 16.80 -3.46
C GLY A 162 6.79 16.49 -4.79
N PRO A 163 7.72 15.52 -4.88
CA PRO A 163 8.35 15.15 -6.15
C PRO A 163 7.32 14.62 -7.17
N LEU A 164 7.45 15.03 -8.43
CA LEU A 164 6.73 14.45 -9.56
C LEU A 164 7.57 13.33 -10.16
N LEU A 165 7.01 12.13 -10.24
CA LEU A 165 7.70 10.91 -10.62
C LEU A 165 6.93 10.18 -11.72
N GLU A 166 7.42 10.28 -12.95
CA GLU A 166 6.89 9.52 -14.09
C GLU A 166 7.87 8.38 -14.39
N ALA A 167 7.38 7.16 -14.50
CA ALA A 167 8.19 6.00 -14.87
C ALA A 167 7.42 5.06 -15.81
N THR A 168 8.16 4.47 -16.76
CA THR A 168 7.66 3.42 -17.63
C THR A 168 8.68 2.29 -17.75
N PHE A 169 8.19 1.07 -17.92
CA PHE A 169 8.99 -0.13 -18.13
C PHE A 169 8.59 -0.74 -19.48
N ASP A 170 9.47 -0.66 -20.50
CA ASP A 170 9.10 -0.98 -21.89
C ASP A 170 7.85 -0.24 -22.38
N GLY A 171 7.61 0.98 -21.88
CA GLY A 171 6.43 1.77 -22.16
C GLY A 171 5.20 1.42 -21.31
N ALA A 172 5.23 0.35 -20.51
CA ALA A 172 4.16 0.02 -19.56
C ALA A 172 4.16 0.99 -18.38
N LEU A 173 2.98 1.40 -17.95
CA LEU A 173 2.77 2.29 -16.80
C LEU A 173 2.68 1.50 -15.48
N PRO A 174 2.91 2.12 -14.33
CA PRO A 174 2.59 1.52 -13.04
C PRO A 174 1.17 0.91 -13.04
N GLY A 175 1.04 -0.27 -12.45
CA GLY A 175 -0.20 -1.07 -12.44
C GLY A 175 -0.35 -2.02 -13.62
N ASP A 176 0.35 -1.80 -14.72
CA ASP A 176 0.28 -2.68 -15.90
C ASP A 176 1.05 -4.00 -15.70
N SER A 177 0.71 -5.00 -16.52
CA SER A 177 1.46 -6.26 -16.67
C SER A 177 2.19 -6.31 -18.00
N VAL A 178 3.43 -6.81 -17.99
CA VAL A 178 4.25 -7.07 -19.16
C VAL A 178 4.50 -8.57 -19.26
N SER A 179 3.97 -9.20 -20.30
CA SER A 179 4.24 -10.62 -20.59
C SER A 179 5.60 -10.76 -21.27
N LEU A 180 6.40 -11.70 -20.77
CA LEU A 180 7.76 -11.96 -21.22
C LEU A 180 7.93 -13.42 -21.66
N PRO A 181 8.78 -13.72 -22.66
CA PRO A 181 9.03 -15.08 -23.13
C PRO A 181 9.69 -15.94 -22.04
N PRO A 182 9.75 -17.28 -22.23
CA PRO A 182 10.52 -18.16 -21.36
C PRO A 182 11.95 -17.68 -21.19
N GLY A 183 12.43 -17.61 -19.95
CA GLY A 183 13.76 -17.07 -19.61
C GLY A 183 13.84 -15.55 -19.53
N GLY A 184 12.74 -14.86 -19.81
CA GLY A 184 12.65 -13.41 -19.70
C GLY A 184 13.29 -12.64 -20.85
N LYS A 185 13.51 -11.36 -20.65
CA LYS A 185 14.23 -10.48 -21.56
C LYS A 185 14.80 -9.25 -20.86
N ARG A 186 15.60 -8.49 -21.60
CA ARG A 186 16.03 -7.16 -21.22
C ARG A 186 14.89 -6.16 -21.36
N VAL A 187 14.68 -5.36 -20.31
CA VAL A 187 13.59 -4.39 -20.16
C VAL A 187 14.20 -3.00 -20.03
N SER A 188 13.62 -2.00 -20.70
CA SER A 188 14.02 -0.60 -20.56
C SER A 188 13.18 0.10 -19.50
N LEU A 189 13.86 0.82 -18.59
CA LEU A 189 13.28 1.76 -17.65
C LEU A 189 13.51 3.18 -18.14
N SER A 190 12.43 3.98 -18.25
CA SER A 190 12.52 5.42 -18.48
C SER A 190 11.88 6.14 -17.29
N VAL A 191 12.62 7.07 -16.66
CA VAL A 191 12.14 7.86 -15.52
C VAL A 191 12.35 9.33 -15.75
N ARG A 192 11.33 10.12 -15.41
CA ARG A 192 11.41 11.57 -15.29
C ARG A 192 11.04 12.00 -13.88
N LEU A 193 12.00 12.58 -13.16
CA LEU A 193 11.85 13.04 -11.78
C LEU A 193 12.05 14.55 -11.69
N ARG A 194 11.12 15.24 -11.02
CA ARG A 194 11.16 16.69 -10.77
C ARG A 194 10.72 16.96 -9.33
N SER A 195 11.40 17.88 -8.63
CA SER A 195 11.09 18.24 -7.24
C SER A 195 11.32 19.72 -6.98
N ILE A 196 10.61 20.28 -6.02
CA ILE A 196 10.86 21.64 -5.49
C ILE A 196 11.93 21.63 -4.39
N THR A 197 12.20 20.49 -3.78
CA THR A 197 13.24 20.28 -2.76
C THR A 197 14.33 19.36 -3.27
N ALA A 198 15.47 19.36 -2.61
CA ALA A 198 16.57 18.45 -2.93
C ALA A 198 16.21 16.99 -2.66
N LEU A 199 16.69 16.11 -3.51
CA LEU A 199 16.55 14.67 -3.42
C LEU A 199 17.93 14.02 -3.29
N ALA A 200 18.00 12.85 -2.67
CA ALA A 200 19.24 12.12 -2.47
C ALA A 200 19.53 11.12 -3.60
N SER A 201 18.54 10.28 -3.92
CA SER A 201 18.64 9.22 -4.91
C SER A 201 17.30 8.93 -5.56
N LEU A 202 17.37 8.22 -6.68
CA LEU A 202 16.26 7.46 -7.25
C LEU A 202 16.67 5.99 -7.20
N GLU A 203 15.80 5.12 -6.75
CA GLU A 203 16.05 3.70 -6.61
C GLU A 203 15.09 2.89 -7.48
N LEU A 204 15.64 1.91 -8.19
CA LEU A 204 14.88 0.84 -8.83
C LEU A 204 14.81 -0.34 -7.86
N VAL A 205 13.61 -0.69 -7.45
CA VAL A 205 13.34 -1.81 -6.53
C VAL A 205 12.57 -2.89 -7.27
N CYS A 206 13.07 -4.12 -7.24
CA CYS A 206 12.42 -5.28 -7.84
C CYS A 206 12.24 -6.39 -6.80
N ASN A 207 11.02 -6.89 -6.64
CA ASN A 207 10.66 -7.95 -5.68
C ASN A 207 11.06 -7.64 -4.22
N GLY A 208 11.14 -6.35 -3.87
CA GLY A 208 11.48 -5.88 -2.53
C GLY A 208 12.96 -5.58 -2.30
N GLU A 209 13.82 -5.83 -3.29
CA GLU A 209 15.26 -5.58 -3.22
C GLU A 209 15.64 -4.41 -4.14
N GLU A 210 16.54 -3.54 -3.68
CA GLU A 210 17.14 -2.50 -4.50
C GLU A 210 18.00 -3.16 -5.58
N LEU A 211 17.61 -2.97 -6.84
CA LEU A 211 18.36 -3.47 -8.00
C LEU A 211 19.40 -2.47 -8.46
N GLU A 212 19.08 -1.19 -8.44
CA GLU A 212 19.96 -0.10 -8.88
C GLU A 212 19.63 1.19 -8.15
N SER A 213 20.64 2.00 -7.88
CA SER A 213 20.50 3.33 -7.28
C SER A 213 21.15 4.39 -8.15
N PHE A 214 20.40 5.42 -8.47
CA PHE A 214 20.82 6.55 -9.30
C PHE A 214 21.03 7.76 -8.39
N PRO A 215 22.29 8.09 -8.02
CA PRO A 215 22.56 9.21 -7.13
C PRO A 215 22.21 10.54 -7.78
N ILE A 216 21.54 11.40 -7.03
CA ILE A 216 21.22 12.75 -7.46
C ILE A 216 22.32 13.69 -6.95
N ARG A 217 22.78 14.62 -7.79
CA ARG A 217 23.80 15.59 -7.38
C ARG A 217 23.34 16.34 -6.15
N ARG A 218 24.26 16.65 -5.24
CA ARG A 218 23.97 17.43 -4.03
C ARG A 218 23.08 18.64 -4.34
N SER A 219 22.00 18.78 -3.61
CA SER A 219 20.95 19.79 -3.84
C SER A 219 20.22 19.66 -5.17
N GLY A 220 20.34 18.52 -5.86
CA GLY A 220 19.65 18.26 -7.12
C GLY A 220 18.14 18.08 -6.90
N LYS A 221 17.39 18.57 -7.88
CA LYS A 221 15.91 18.60 -7.85
C LYS A 221 15.29 17.92 -9.06
N SER A 222 16.12 17.31 -9.88
CA SER A 222 15.66 16.62 -11.09
C SER A 222 16.62 15.53 -11.52
N LEU A 223 16.07 14.48 -12.10
CA LEU A 223 16.81 13.39 -12.71
C LEU A 223 15.99 12.82 -13.87
N ASP A 224 16.63 12.55 -14.98
CA ASP A 224 16.09 11.75 -16.09
C ASP A 224 16.97 10.51 -16.24
N VAL A 225 16.37 9.35 -16.28
CA VAL A 225 17.06 8.04 -16.35
C VAL A 225 16.52 7.25 -17.51
N GLU A 226 17.45 6.71 -18.31
CA GLU A 226 17.21 5.61 -19.24
C GLU A 226 18.13 4.47 -18.82
N PHE A 227 17.57 3.33 -18.45
CA PHE A 227 18.31 2.20 -17.92
C PHE A 227 17.74 0.88 -18.44
N GLU A 228 18.61 -0.09 -18.67
CA GLU A 228 18.20 -1.41 -19.13
C GLU A 228 18.66 -2.47 -18.11
N PHE A 229 17.77 -3.41 -17.80
CA PHE A 229 18.05 -4.51 -16.89
C PHE A 229 17.35 -5.79 -17.34
N ASP A 230 17.85 -6.93 -16.87
CA ASP A 230 17.32 -8.23 -17.23
C ASP A 230 16.22 -8.67 -16.27
N VAL A 231 15.05 -9.03 -16.81
CA VAL A 231 13.96 -9.67 -16.06
C VAL A 231 13.90 -11.13 -16.50
N THR A 232 14.35 -12.02 -15.64
CA THR A 232 14.49 -13.48 -15.94
C THR A 232 13.44 -14.35 -15.30
N ARG A 233 12.64 -13.81 -14.37
CA ARG A 233 11.54 -14.50 -13.67
C ARG A 233 10.38 -13.56 -13.45
N SER A 234 9.19 -14.11 -13.24
CA SER A 234 8.00 -13.34 -12.88
C SER A 234 8.24 -12.58 -11.58
N GLY A 235 7.72 -11.36 -11.51
CA GLY A 235 7.93 -10.46 -10.39
C GLY A 235 7.32 -9.10 -10.64
N TRP A 236 7.83 -8.13 -9.91
CA TRP A 236 7.41 -6.74 -10.04
C TRP A 236 8.59 -5.80 -9.82
N CYS A 237 8.53 -4.63 -10.43
CA CYS A 237 9.49 -3.55 -10.17
C CYS A 237 8.76 -2.22 -10.03
N HIS A 238 9.29 -1.35 -9.19
CA HIS A 238 8.86 0.03 -9.07
C HIS A 238 10.07 0.95 -8.85
N VAL A 239 9.85 2.25 -8.91
CA VAL A 239 10.88 3.24 -8.56
C VAL A 239 10.43 4.06 -7.36
N ARG A 240 11.41 4.45 -6.52
CA ARG A 240 11.19 5.34 -5.38
C ARG A 240 12.31 6.37 -5.25
N THR A 241 12.01 7.50 -4.66
CA THR A 241 12.98 8.57 -4.36
C THR A 241 12.69 9.17 -3.00
N GLU A 242 13.76 9.57 -2.33
CA GLU A 242 13.71 10.22 -1.04
C GLU A 242 14.64 11.43 -1.01
N GLY A 243 14.26 12.43 -0.23
CA GLY A 243 15.09 13.59 0.09
C GLY A 243 15.79 13.40 1.43
N GLU A 244 16.78 14.25 1.69
CA GLU A 244 17.36 14.31 3.03
C GLU A 244 16.33 14.86 4.04
N PRO A 245 16.35 14.41 5.31
CA PRO A 245 15.55 15.00 6.37
C PRO A 245 15.75 16.51 6.42
N ALA A 246 14.66 17.26 6.44
CA ALA A 246 14.63 18.71 6.40
C ALA A 246 13.52 19.24 7.32
N ASN A 247 13.54 20.55 7.58
CA ASN A 247 12.38 21.19 8.16
C ASN A 247 11.15 20.93 7.26
N ARG A 248 10.01 20.69 7.86
CA ARG A 248 8.76 20.34 7.17
C ARG A 248 8.36 21.31 6.05
N ALA A 249 8.69 22.59 6.15
CA ALA A 249 8.43 23.54 5.08
C ALA A 249 9.42 23.33 3.90
N PRO A 250 8.93 23.40 2.64
CA PRO A 250 7.55 23.71 2.24
C PRO A 250 6.63 22.47 2.08
N LEU A 251 7.07 21.25 2.40
CA LEU A 251 6.35 20.01 2.06
C LEU A 251 5.41 19.52 3.18
N ASP A 252 5.58 20.02 4.39
CA ASP A 252 4.86 19.58 5.61
C ASP A 252 5.03 18.07 5.94
N VAL A 253 6.17 17.51 5.56
CA VAL A 253 6.61 16.15 5.87
C VAL A 253 8.08 16.16 6.31
N ASP A 254 8.56 15.09 6.91
CA ASP A 254 9.92 15.05 7.45
C ASP A 254 10.99 15.02 6.34
N TYR A 255 10.68 14.41 5.19
CA TYR A 255 11.52 14.44 3.99
C TYR A 255 10.66 14.28 2.73
N ALA A 256 11.18 14.72 1.58
CA ALA A 256 10.52 14.51 0.32
C ALA A 256 10.51 13.02 -0.02
N GLN A 257 9.36 12.46 -0.39
CA GLN A 257 9.23 11.07 -0.79
C GLN A 257 8.28 10.96 -1.99
N ALA A 258 8.65 10.15 -2.97
CA ALA A 258 7.73 9.72 -4.00
C ALA A 258 8.08 8.30 -4.46
N PHE A 259 7.07 7.52 -4.82
CA PHE A 259 7.25 6.17 -5.36
C PHE A 259 6.07 5.77 -6.23
N THR A 260 6.35 4.94 -7.22
CA THR A 260 5.31 4.40 -8.10
C THR A 260 4.69 3.14 -7.51
N ASN A 261 3.50 2.79 -7.96
CA ASN A 261 3.04 1.41 -7.92
C ASN A 261 3.91 0.55 -8.86
N PRO A 262 3.90 -0.78 -8.72
CA PRO A 262 4.74 -1.64 -9.53
C PRO A 262 4.21 -1.82 -10.96
N VAL A 263 5.14 -2.11 -11.87
CA VAL A 263 4.85 -2.84 -13.11
C VAL A 263 5.10 -4.32 -12.84
N TRP A 264 4.19 -5.16 -13.28
CA TRP A 264 4.22 -6.59 -13.09
C TRP A 264 4.82 -7.30 -14.32
N PHE A 265 5.76 -8.20 -14.10
CA PHE A 265 6.38 -9.00 -15.15
C PHE A 265 5.90 -10.44 -15.04
N GLU A 266 5.35 -10.96 -16.12
CA GLU A 266 4.84 -12.31 -16.22
C GLU A 266 5.71 -13.09 -17.21
N VAL A 267 6.76 -13.76 -16.70
CA VAL A 267 7.65 -14.59 -17.52
C VAL A 267 7.02 -15.96 -17.72
N GLU A 268 6.85 -16.38 -18.97
CA GLU A 268 6.23 -17.64 -19.32
C GLU A 268 6.96 -18.83 -18.65
N GLY A 269 6.21 -19.68 -17.97
CA GLY A 269 6.73 -20.82 -17.22
C GLY A 269 7.34 -20.49 -15.85
N SER A 270 7.27 -19.21 -15.42
CA SER A 270 7.76 -18.77 -14.10
C SER A 270 6.59 -18.25 -13.26
N ALA A 271 6.34 -18.83 -12.10
CA ALA A 271 5.39 -18.30 -11.14
C ALA A 271 6.06 -17.25 -10.23
N LEU A 272 5.31 -16.22 -9.85
CA LEU A 272 5.72 -15.32 -8.78
C LEU A 272 5.53 -16.05 -7.45
N ARG A 273 6.62 -16.45 -6.83
CA ARG A 273 6.65 -17.10 -5.51
C ARG A 273 7.83 -16.60 -4.70
N ASN A 274 7.57 -16.26 -3.46
CA ASN A 274 8.59 -15.84 -2.50
C ASN A 274 8.26 -16.41 -1.12
N SER A 275 8.93 -17.52 -0.77
CA SER A 275 8.68 -18.21 0.50
C SER A 275 8.98 -17.35 1.73
N GLY A 276 9.97 -16.44 1.67
CA GLY A 276 10.27 -15.50 2.75
C GLY A 276 9.10 -14.54 2.99
N SER A 277 8.51 -14.01 1.93
CA SER A 277 7.34 -13.12 2.02
C SER A 277 6.07 -13.86 2.42
N ALA A 278 5.89 -15.11 2.00
CA ALA A 278 4.81 -15.95 2.48
C ALA A 278 4.95 -16.22 3.99
N GLN A 279 6.14 -16.55 4.46
CA GLN A 279 6.40 -16.73 5.89
C GLN A 279 6.17 -15.46 6.69
N TYR A 280 6.63 -14.29 6.18
CA TYR A 280 6.36 -13.00 6.80
C TYR A 280 4.85 -12.77 7.02
N ALA A 281 4.04 -13.06 6.02
CA ALA A 281 2.59 -12.92 6.12
C ALA A 281 1.97 -13.91 7.13
N LEU A 282 2.47 -15.13 7.20
CA LEU A 282 2.04 -16.11 8.20
C LEU A 282 2.40 -15.67 9.63
N ASP A 283 3.63 -15.20 9.85
CA ASP A 283 4.10 -14.68 11.14
C ASP A 283 3.26 -13.46 11.57
N TRP A 284 2.88 -12.61 10.60
CA TRP A 284 1.97 -11.48 10.84
C TRP A 284 0.61 -11.96 11.34
N ILE A 285 0.00 -12.95 10.67
CA ILE A 285 -1.32 -13.49 11.04
C ILE A 285 -1.25 -14.16 12.41
N ASP A 286 -0.19 -14.90 12.73
CA ASP A 286 0.01 -15.54 14.04
C ASP A 286 0.09 -14.50 15.16
N LYS A 287 0.79 -13.40 14.90
CA LYS A 287 0.87 -12.28 15.83
C LYS A 287 -0.46 -11.55 15.97
N LEU A 288 -1.17 -11.31 14.85
CA LEU A 288 -2.51 -10.72 14.86
C LEU A 288 -3.48 -11.55 15.68
N GLU A 289 -3.47 -12.88 15.50
CA GLU A 289 -4.30 -13.81 16.26
C GLU A 289 -4.00 -13.74 17.75
N THR A 290 -2.73 -13.74 18.13
CA THR A 290 -2.30 -13.59 19.53
C THR A 290 -2.80 -12.28 20.14
N LEU A 291 -2.70 -11.17 19.41
CA LEU A 291 -3.21 -9.87 19.87
C LEU A 291 -4.73 -9.84 19.98
N ALA A 292 -5.44 -10.46 19.03
CA ALA A 292 -6.89 -10.53 19.02
C ALA A 292 -7.43 -11.46 20.11
N ASP A 293 -6.75 -12.56 20.42
CA ASP A 293 -7.12 -13.49 21.48
C ASP A 293 -6.99 -12.84 22.87
N ALA A 294 -5.97 -12.05 23.05
CA ALA A 294 -5.72 -11.29 24.28
C ALA A 294 -6.68 -10.09 24.47
N TRP A 295 -7.44 -9.72 23.45
CA TRP A 295 -8.31 -8.56 23.49
C TRP A 295 -9.62 -8.85 24.26
N PRO A 296 -10.07 -7.99 25.17
CA PRO A 296 -11.26 -8.26 26.00
C PRO A 296 -12.62 -8.04 25.30
N GLY A 297 -12.62 -7.63 24.02
CA GLY A 297 -13.81 -7.14 23.31
C GLY A 297 -14.65 -8.20 22.59
N TRP A 298 -14.49 -9.49 22.88
CA TRP A 298 -15.32 -10.55 22.29
C TRP A 298 -16.68 -10.65 22.99
N ARG A 299 -17.76 -10.46 22.25
CA ARG A 299 -19.14 -10.55 22.79
C ARG A 299 -19.68 -11.97 22.77
N SER A 300 -19.16 -12.85 21.93
CA SER A 300 -19.54 -14.25 21.86
C SER A 300 -18.46 -15.11 21.19
N GLU A 301 -18.44 -16.40 21.51
CA GLU A 301 -17.59 -17.39 20.83
C GLU A 301 -17.90 -17.51 19.32
N ARG A 302 -19.14 -17.24 18.91
CA ARG A 302 -19.52 -17.24 17.49
C ARG A 302 -18.82 -16.13 16.72
N GLU A 303 -18.76 -14.90 17.29
CA GLU A 303 -18.07 -13.77 16.68
C GLU A 303 -16.57 -14.02 16.62
N ARG A 304 -15.99 -14.52 17.73
CA ARG A 304 -14.57 -14.89 17.77
C ARG A 304 -14.24 -15.95 16.72
N ALA A 305 -15.00 -17.05 16.67
CA ALA A 305 -14.78 -18.12 15.70
C ALA A 305 -14.91 -17.65 14.25
N HIS A 306 -15.82 -16.71 13.96
CA HIS A 306 -15.97 -16.10 12.64
C HIS A 306 -14.68 -15.38 12.22
N VAL A 307 -14.16 -14.50 13.05
CA VAL A 307 -12.96 -13.72 12.75
C VAL A 307 -11.71 -14.60 12.65
N PHE A 308 -11.55 -15.56 13.57
CA PHE A 308 -10.43 -16.51 13.50
C PHE A 308 -10.51 -17.42 12.27
N GLY A 309 -11.73 -17.72 11.81
CA GLY A 309 -11.95 -18.38 10.52
C GLY A 309 -11.45 -17.56 9.32
N GLN A 310 -11.56 -16.23 9.36
CA GLN A 310 -10.98 -15.36 8.34
C GLN A 310 -9.44 -15.36 8.39
N PHE A 311 -8.84 -15.38 9.58
CA PHE A 311 -7.40 -15.50 9.72
C PHE A 311 -6.88 -16.81 9.12
N GLU A 312 -7.58 -17.92 9.34
CA GLU A 312 -7.20 -19.22 8.75
C GLU A 312 -7.36 -19.23 7.23
N GLN A 313 -8.43 -18.65 6.69
CA GLN A 313 -8.59 -18.50 5.24
C GLN A 313 -7.46 -17.68 4.63
N ALA A 314 -7.01 -16.61 5.29
CA ALA A 314 -5.87 -15.81 4.84
C ALA A 314 -4.56 -16.60 4.90
N ARG A 315 -4.33 -17.43 5.95
CA ARG A 315 -3.17 -18.34 6.00
C ARG A 315 -3.12 -19.29 4.82
N ASP A 316 -4.27 -19.83 4.41
CA ASP A 316 -4.33 -20.76 3.28
C ASP A 316 -3.88 -20.11 1.97
N VAL A 317 -4.19 -18.82 1.77
CA VAL A 317 -3.72 -18.04 0.61
C VAL A 317 -2.19 -17.95 0.61
N TYR A 318 -1.57 -17.60 1.75
CA TYR A 318 -0.11 -17.45 1.84
C TYR A 318 0.63 -18.79 1.84
N ARG A 319 0.07 -19.85 2.43
CA ARG A 319 0.62 -21.22 2.38
C ARG A 319 0.76 -21.72 0.93
N ALA A 320 -0.11 -21.31 0.04
CA ALA A 320 0.00 -21.65 -1.38
C ALA A 320 1.25 -21.01 -2.05
N GLY A 321 1.86 -20.01 -1.42
CA GLY A 321 3.09 -19.35 -1.84
C GLY A 321 4.38 -19.99 -1.32
N LEU A 322 4.28 -20.89 -0.32
CA LEU A 322 5.42 -21.66 0.21
C LEU A 322 5.78 -22.83 -0.75
#